data_6df2b17d2a9c03f4fb23c6573d310b8a
#
_entry.id   6df2b17d2a9c03f4fb23c6573d310b8a
#
_cell.length_a   1.000
_cell.length_b   1.000
_cell.length_c   1.000
_cell.angle_alpha   90.00
_cell.angle_beta   90.00
_cell.angle_gamma   90.00
#
_symmetry.space_group_name_H-M   'P 1'
#
loop_
_entity.id
_entity.type
_entity.pdbx_description
1 polymer ?
#
loop_
_entity_poly.entity_id
_entity_poly.type
_entity_poly.pdbx_seq_one_letter_code
_entity_poly.pdbx_strand_id
1 'polypeptide(L)'
;MPLPPFEPSGDLPEGLHQADVTEFFARFGSGTLQRERVAARLRQTFELVRPLGIIARVIVWGSFITAKPDPADADILWVTLPTFDRHRLSVQVDVLFDAVLAKRLYGIDVLSIPEGSAYLSTLLDGLSVTRAFTKRGLVEVRL
;
A
#
# COMPACT_ATOMS: atom_id res chain seq x y z
N MET A 1 7.56 16.61 -0.94
CA MET A 1 8.13 16.76 0.41
C MET A 1 8.55 15.39 0.91
N PRO A 2 9.69 15.30 1.59
CA PRO A 2 10.13 14.00 2.12
C PRO A 2 9.17 13.49 3.20
N LEU A 3 9.13 12.16 3.32
CA LEU A 3 8.35 11.54 4.38
C LEU A 3 8.88 11.98 5.76
N PRO A 4 8.01 12.21 6.74
CA PRO A 4 8.44 12.63 8.06
C PRO A 4 9.18 11.51 8.80
N PRO A 5 9.98 11.83 9.83
CA PRO A 5 10.58 10.82 10.69
C PRO A 5 9.50 10.06 11.47
N PHE A 6 9.84 8.84 11.90
CA PHE A 6 8.96 8.07 12.76
C PHE A 6 8.77 8.74 14.12
N GLU A 7 7.58 8.57 14.66
CA GLU A 7 7.29 8.89 16.06
C GLU A 7 8.06 7.93 16.99
N PRO A 8 8.17 8.24 18.29
CA PRO A 8 8.77 7.31 19.25
C PRO A 8 8.11 5.93 19.29
N SER A 9 6.84 5.83 18.90
CA SER A 9 6.12 4.56 18.77
C SER A 9 6.62 3.70 17.60
N GLY A 10 7.37 4.26 16.67
CA GLY A 10 7.77 3.60 15.43
C GLY A 10 6.79 3.79 14.28
N ASP A 11 5.69 4.47 14.51
CA ASP A 11 4.72 4.80 13.47
C ASP A 11 5.05 6.13 12.80
N LEU A 12 4.54 6.34 11.59
CA LEU A 12 4.52 7.67 10.99
C LEU A 12 3.52 8.55 11.74
N PRO A 13 3.76 9.86 11.80
CA PRO A 13 2.77 10.78 12.35
C PRO A 13 1.42 10.63 11.67
N GLU A 14 0.34 10.87 12.41
CA GLU A 14 -1.03 10.82 11.87
C GLU A 14 -1.14 11.68 10.60
N GLY A 15 -1.89 11.19 9.62
CA GLY A 15 -2.13 11.87 8.36
C GLY A 15 -1.84 10.99 7.15
N LEU A 16 -2.17 11.50 5.97
CA LEU A 16 -1.88 10.84 4.70
C LEU A 16 -0.65 11.52 4.09
N HIS A 17 0.47 10.82 4.11
CA HIS A 17 1.75 11.32 3.59
C HIS A 17 1.93 10.87 2.16
N GLN A 18 2.50 11.71 1.31
CA GLN A 18 2.73 11.40 -0.10
C GLN A 18 4.19 11.11 -0.36
N ALA A 19 4.46 10.12 -1.20
CA ALA A 19 5.79 9.78 -1.67
C ALA A 19 5.72 9.26 -3.11
N ASP A 20 6.76 9.50 -3.89
CA ASP A 20 6.91 8.77 -5.13
C ASP A 20 7.48 7.37 -4.87
N VAL A 21 7.52 6.53 -5.90
CA VAL A 21 8.00 5.15 -5.79
C VAL A 21 9.45 5.10 -5.28
N THR A 22 10.30 5.99 -5.76
CA THR A 22 11.71 6.04 -5.37
C THR A 22 11.87 6.34 -3.89
N GLU A 23 11.21 7.39 -3.40
CA GLU A 23 11.25 7.76 -1.99
C GLU A 23 10.66 6.66 -1.11
N PHE A 24 9.53 6.09 -1.53
CA PHE A 24 8.85 5.04 -0.78
C PHE A 24 9.77 3.84 -0.53
N PHE A 25 10.36 3.30 -1.58
CA PHE A 25 11.24 2.13 -1.43
C PHE A 25 12.58 2.46 -0.80
N ALA A 26 13.10 3.67 -0.98
CA ALA A 26 14.29 4.11 -0.25
C ALA A 26 14.05 4.12 1.26
N ARG A 27 12.85 4.53 1.69
CA ARG A 27 12.51 4.63 3.11
C ARG A 27 12.17 3.28 3.73
N PHE A 28 11.35 2.45 3.06
CA PHE A 28 10.78 1.25 3.67
C PHE A 28 11.32 -0.06 3.12
N GLY A 29 11.98 -0.05 1.98
CA GLY A 29 12.36 -1.24 1.23
C GLY A 29 13.71 -1.85 1.58
N SER A 30 14.36 -1.37 2.64
CA SER A 30 15.68 -1.85 3.05
C SER A 30 15.81 -1.86 4.57
N GLY A 31 16.94 -2.30 5.07
CA GLY A 31 17.24 -2.38 6.49
C GLY A 31 17.30 -3.81 7.03
N THR A 32 16.45 -4.70 6.55
CA THR A 32 16.48 -6.12 6.85
C THR A 32 16.22 -6.93 5.59
N LEU A 33 16.63 -8.18 5.58
CA LEU A 33 16.37 -9.08 4.47
C LEU A 33 14.86 -9.27 4.24
N GLN A 34 14.09 -9.32 5.31
CA GLN A 34 12.64 -9.44 5.22
C GLN A 34 12.02 -8.22 4.53
N ARG A 35 12.47 -7.00 4.87
CA ARG A 35 11.99 -5.78 4.20
C ARG A 35 12.34 -5.79 2.71
N GLU A 36 13.53 -6.22 2.37
CA GLU A 36 13.94 -6.31 0.96
C GLU A 36 13.07 -7.29 0.18
N ARG A 37 12.70 -8.42 0.78
CA ARG A 37 11.83 -9.42 0.16
C ARG A 37 10.42 -8.88 -0.07
N VAL A 38 9.84 -8.25 0.95
CA VAL A 38 8.50 -7.63 0.81
C VAL A 38 8.53 -6.53 -0.24
N ALA A 39 9.55 -5.68 -0.21
CA ALA A 39 9.71 -4.59 -1.17
C ALA A 39 9.85 -5.10 -2.61
N ALA A 40 10.61 -6.17 -2.84
CA ALA A 40 10.80 -6.72 -4.18
C ALA A 40 9.48 -7.20 -4.78
N ARG A 41 8.65 -7.88 -3.99
CA ARG A 41 7.34 -8.35 -4.42
C ARG A 41 6.37 -7.19 -4.66
N LEU A 42 6.36 -6.23 -3.75
CA LEU A 42 5.52 -5.05 -3.89
C LEU A 42 5.89 -4.24 -5.14
N ARG A 43 7.17 -4.09 -5.41
CA ARG A 43 7.66 -3.40 -6.61
C ARG A 43 7.15 -4.08 -7.87
N GLN A 44 7.14 -5.42 -7.91
CA GLN A 44 6.56 -6.18 -9.03
C GLN A 44 5.08 -5.84 -9.23
N THR A 45 4.30 -5.75 -8.16
CA THR A 45 2.87 -5.41 -8.30
C THR A 45 2.68 -4.01 -8.86
N PHE A 46 3.47 -3.04 -8.42
CA PHE A 46 3.42 -1.68 -8.94
C PHE A 46 3.76 -1.63 -10.44
N GLU A 47 4.77 -2.37 -10.86
CA GLU A 47 5.16 -2.44 -12.26
C GLU A 47 4.09 -3.07 -13.14
N LEU A 48 3.32 -4.03 -12.61
CA LEU A 48 2.23 -4.67 -13.33
C LEU A 48 1.04 -3.73 -13.55
N VAL A 49 0.67 -2.92 -12.56
CA VAL A 49 -0.52 -2.06 -12.64
C VAL A 49 -0.25 -0.71 -13.30
N ARG A 50 0.96 -0.19 -13.14
CA ARG A 50 1.33 1.15 -13.59
C ARG A 50 1.02 1.44 -15.06
N PRO A 51 1.40 0.57 -16.02
CA PRO A 51 1.17 0.87 -17.44
C PRO A 51 -0.29 0.74 -17.88
N LEU A 52 -1.16 0.18 -17.05
CA LEU A 52 -2.54 -0.10 -17.43
C LEU A 52 -3.47 1.09 -17.22
N GLY A 53 -3.07 2.09 -16.44
CA GLY A 53 -3.90 3.28 -16.19
C GLY A 53 -5.22 2.98 -15.50
N ILE A 54 -5.28 1.94 -14.67
CA ILE A 54 -6.50 1.51 -13.97
C ILE A 54 -6.55 1.97 -12.51
N ILE A 55 -5.42 2.45 -11.98
CA ILE A 55 -5.28 2.85 -10.59
C ILE A 55 -5.21 4.37 -10.49
N ALA A 56 -6.11 4.96 -9.72
CA ALA A 56 -6.09 6.39 -9.43
C ALA A 56 -5.12 6.73 -8.30
N ARG A 57 -5.11 5.90 -7.23
CA ARG A 57 -4.29 6.13 -6.04
C ARG A 57 -3.87 4.79 -5.46
N VAL A 58 -2.67 4.75 -4.88
CA VAL A 58 -2.18 3.60 -4.10
C VAL A 58 -1.93 4.08 -2.68
N ILE A 59 -2.62 3.48 -1.72
CA ILE A 59 -2.47 3.81 -0.30
C ILE A 59 -1.87 2.59 0.40
N VAL A 60 -0.83 2.82 1.19
CA VAL A 60 -0.17 1.78 1.99
C VAL A 60 -0.40 2.06 3.46
N TRP A 61 -0.77 1.03 4.19
CA TRP A 61 -0.93 1.09 5.65
C TRP A 61 -0.20 -0.09 6.31
N GLY A 62 -0.29 -0.20 7.62
CA GLY A 62 0.21 -1.37 8.34
C GLY A 62 1.70 -1.31 8.65
N SER A 63 2.24 -2.44 9.05
CA SER A 63 3.60 -2.51 9.63
C SER A 63 4.73 -2.23 8.64
N PHE A 64 4.51 -2.39 7.34
CA PHE A 64 5.57 -2.14 6.36
C PHE A 64 6.02 -0.68 6.34
N ILE A 65 5.13 0.25 6.66
CA ILE A 65 5.43 1.68 6.71
C ILE A 65 5.73 2.17 8.14
N THR A 66 6.21 1.29 9.00
CA THR A 66 6.64 1.60 10.36
C THR A 66 8.10 1.23 10.55
N ALA A 67 8.64 1.50 11.74
CA ALA A 67 10.01 1.12 12.11
C ALA A 67 10.16 -0.36 12.46
N LYS A 68 9.10 -1.18 12.36
CA LYS A 68 9.18 -2.63 12.66
C LYS A 68 10.25 -3.28 11.79
N PRO A 69 11.22 -4.03 12.36
CA PRO A 69 12.33 -4.59 11.58
C PRO A 69 11.91 -5.60 10.52
N ASP A 70 10.97 -6.48 10.83
CA ASP A 70 10.60 -7.61 9.97
C ASP A 70 9.09 -7.68 9.75
N PRO A 71 8.49 -6.72 9.00
CA PRO A 71 7.07 -6.82 8.65
C PRO A 71 6.83 -8.04 7.77
N ALA A 72 5.76 -8.79 8.05
CA ALA A 72 5.48 -10.03 7.32
C ALA A 72 5.05 -9.76 5.88
N ASP A 73 4.36 -8.64 5.65
CA ASP A 73 3.72 -8.29 4.39
C ASP A 73 3.57 -6.77 4.26
N ALA A 74 3.06 -6.32 3.12
CA ALA A 74 2.61 -4.95 2.90
C ALA A 74 1.09 -4.96 2.72
N ASP A 75 0.45 -3.90 3.21
CA ASP A 75 -1.00 -3.73 3.15
C ASP A 75 -1.33 -2.62 2.16
N ILE A 76 -2.07 -2.93 1.10
CA ILE A 76 -2.28 -2.06 -0.06
C ILE A 76 -3.75 -1.83 -0.31
N LEU A 77 -4.12 -0.57 -0.47
CA LEU A 77 -5.43 -0.16 -0.98
C LEU A 77 -5.26 0.35 -2.40
N TRP A 78 -5.87 -0.36 -3.34
CA TRP A 78 -5.99 0.10 -4.72
C TRP A 78 -7.23 0.99 -4.83
N VAL A 79 -7.05 2.28 -5.10
CA VAL A 79 -8.15 3.18 -5.47
C VAL A 79 -8.24 3.16 -6.99
N THR A 80 -9.31 2.58 -7.52
CA THR A 80 -9.43 2.31 -8.96
C THR A 80 -10.13 3.44 -9.70
N LEU A 81 -9.73 3.64 -10.95
CA LEU A 81 -10.38 4.60 -11.85
C LEU A 81 -11.76 4.10 -12.29
N PRO A 82 -12.67 4.99 -12.72
CA PRO A 82 -13.99 4.59 -13.22
C PRO A 82 -13.96 3.63 -14.42
N THR A 83 -12.86 3.65 -15.17
CA THR A 83 -12.65 2.76 -16.34
C THR A 83 -12.19 1.37 -15.94
N PHE A 84 -11.91 1.15 -14.63
CA PHE A 84 -11.49 -0.16 -14.15
C PHE A 84 -12.58 -1.20 -14.38
N ASP A 85 -12.18 -2.29 -15.05
CA ASP A 85 -13.06 -3.44 -15.26
C ASP A 85 -12.23 -4.70 -15.08
N ARG A 86 -12.50 -5.42 -13.99
CA ARG A 86 -11.77 -6.62 -13.61
C ARG A 86 -11.84 -7.71 -14.67
N HIS A 87 -12.95 -7.77 -15.43
CA HIS A 87 -13.11 -8.76 -16.49
C HIS A 87 -12.19 -8.54 -17.70
N ARG A 88 -11.60 -7.36 -17.84
CA ARG A 88 -10.65 -7.03 -18.89
C ARG A 88 -9.20 -7.26 -18.52
N LEU A 89 -8.92 -7.64 -17.28
CA LEU A 89 -7.57 -7.83 -16.81
C LEU A 89 -7.03 -9.19 -17.25
N SER A 90 -5.71 -9.25 -17.52
CA SER A 90 -5.03 -10.53 -17.64
C SER A 90 -5.07 -11.27 -16.30
N VAL A 91 -4.91 -12.59 -16.32
CA VAL A 91 -4.85 -13.39 -15.09
C VAL A 91 -3.78 -12.88 -14.14
N GLN A 92 -2.63 -12.48 -14.68
CA GLN A 92 -1.49 -11.99 -13.90
C GLN A 92 -1.82 -10.70 -13.12
N VAL A 93 -2.66 -9.83 -13.67
CA VAL A 93 -3.06 -8.59 -13.01
C VAL A 93 -4.29 -8.82 -12.12
N ASP A 94 -5.22 -9.65 -12.57
CA ASP A 94 -6.46 -9.93 -11.83
C ASP A 94 -6.18 -10.45 -10.42
N VAL A 95 -5.13 -11.26 -10.25
CA VAL A 95 -4.75 -11.81 -8.93
C VAL A 95 -4.39 -10.72 -7.92
N LEU A 96 -4.00 -9.53 -8.37
CA LEU A 96 -3.68 -8.40 -7.48
C LEU A 96 -4.92 -7.81 -6.82
N PHE A 97 -6.11 -8.15 -7.30
CA PHE A 97 -7.40 -7.72 -6.74
C PHE A 97 -8.11 -8.86 -6.01
N ASP A 98 -7.47 -10.02 -5.89
CA ASP A 98 -7.96 -11.18 -5.14
C ASP A 98 -7.16 -11.30 -3.84
N ALA A 99 -7.84 -11.15 -2.70
CA ALA A 99 -7.17 -11.11 -1.39
C ALA A 99 -6.35 -12.38 -1.11
N VAL A 100 -6.86 -13.55 -1.47
CA VAL A 100 -6.19 -14.82 -1.22
C VAL A 100 -4.97 -15.00 -2.13
N LEU A 101 -5.15 -14.78 -3.43
CA LEU A 101 -4.08 -14.96 -4.42
C LEU A 101 -3.00 -13.91 -4.30
N ALA A 102 -3.37 -12.65 -4.04
CA ALA A 102 -2.39 -11.58 -3.82
C ALA A 102 -1.51 -11.89 -2.61
N LYS A 103 -2.09 -12.38 -1.53
CA LYS A 103 -1.35 -12.77 -0.34
C LYS A 103 -0.39 -13.92 -0.65
N ARG A 104 -0.88 -14.96 -1.32
CA ARG A 104 -0.10 -16.17 -1.61
C ARG A 104 1.04 -15.91 -2.58
N LEU A 105 0.79 -15.15 -3.65
CA LEU A 105 1.75 -14.96 -4.74
C LEU A 105 2.71 -13.78 -4.51
N TYR A 106 2.23 -12.72 -3.86
CA TYR A 106 3.01 -11.49 -3.70
C TYR A 106 3.22 -11.07 -2.24
N GLY A 107 2.63 -11.79 -1.29
CA GLY A 107 2.78 -11.46 0.14
C GLY A 107 2.19 -10.10 0.51
N ILE A 108 1.11 -9.68 -0.16
CA ILE A 108 0.43 -8.43 0.12
C ILE A 108 -1.02 -8.67 0.55
N ASP A 109 -1.49 -7.85 1.48
CA ASP A 109 -2.91 -7.79 1.83
C ASP A 109 -3.53 -6.65 1.02
N VAL A 110 -4.58 -6.95 0.26
CA VAL A 110 -5.17 -5.99 -0.66
C VAL A 110 -6.62 -5.69 -0.35
N LEU A 111 -6.96 -4.43 -0.48
CA LEU A 111 -8.33 -3.93 -0.58
C LEU A 111 -8.41 -3.11 -1.87
N SER A 112 -9.61 -2.97 -2.41
CA SER A 112 -9.84 -2.07 -3.54
C SER A 112 -11.15 -1.30 -3.35
N ILE A 113 -11.16 -0.08 -3.83
CA ILE A 113 -12.33 0.81 -3.76
C ILE A 113 -12.31 1.74 -4.98
N PRO A 114 -13.45 2.02 -5.61
CA PRO A 114 -13.49 2.98 -6.72
C PRO A 114 -13.17 4.40 -6.26
N GLU A 115 -12.48 5.15 -7.09
CA GLU A 115 -12.34 6.60 -6.91
C GLU A 115 -13.72 7.24 -6.89
N GLY A 116 -13.92 8.20 -6.01
CA GLY A 116 -15.22 8.87 -5.85
C GLY A 116 -16.22 8.11 -4.99
N SER A 117 -15.86 6.94 -4.46
CA SER A 117 -16.72 6.25 -3.49
C SER A 117 -16.95 7.12 -2.25
N ALA A 118 -18.20 7.19 -1.80
CA ALA A 118 -18.57 7.89 -0.58
C ALA A 118 -17.93 7.27 0.68
N TYR A 119 -17.46 6.03 0.59
CA TYR A 119 -16.86 5.30 1.71
C TYR A 119 -15.35 5.44 1.82
N LEU A 120 -14.68 6.08 0.85
CA LEU A 120 -13.22 6.16 0.82
C LEU A 120 -12.67 6.87 2.07
N SER A 121 -13.24 7.99 2.46
CA SER A 121 -12.81 8.74 3.64
C SER A 121 -12.93 7.90 4.91
N THR A 122 -14.06 7.22 5.10
CA THR A 122 -14.29 6.33 6.24
C THR A 122 -13.30 5.17 6.27
N LEU A 123 -13.01 4.59 5.10
CA LEU A 123 -12.04 3.51 4.98
C LEU A 123 -10.64 3.97 5.38
N LEU A 124 -10.20 5.13 4.89
CA LEU A 124 -8.88 5.68 5.24
C LEU A 124 -8.77 5.94 6.74
N ASP A 125 -9.81 6.48 7.35
CA ASP A 125 -9.85 6.67 8.81
C ASP A 125 -9.68 5.34 9.54
N GLY A 126 -10.37 4.29 9.09
CA GLY A 126 -10.27 2.96 9.67
C GLY A 126 -8.88 2.33 9.52
N LEU A 127 -8.26 2.48 8.34
CA LEU A 127 -6.91 1.96 8.09
C LEU A 127 -5.84 2.67 8.91
N SER A 128 -6.09 3.89 9.36
CA SER A 128 -5.15 4.65 10.20
C SER A 128 -5.16 4.22 11.66
N VAL A 129 -6.16 3.45 12.10
CA VAL A 129 -6.28 3.03 13.51
C VAL A 129 -5.44 1.78 13.77
N THR A 130 -4.62 1.82 14.82
CA THR A 130 -3.82 0.67 15.26
C THR A 130 -4.63 -0.28 16.14
N ARG A 131 -4.08 -1.46 16.45
CA ARG A 131 -4.70 -2.40 17.40
C ARG A 131 -4.86 -1.81 18.81
N ALA A 132 -4.04 -0.81 19.15
CA ALA A 132 -4.12 -0.09 20.43
C ALA A 132 -5.10 1.08 20.39
N PHE A 133 -5.89 1.22 19.32
CA PHE A 133 -6.85 2.31 19.08
C PHE A 133 -6.20 3.70 19.03
N THR A 134 -4.92 3.76 18.69
CA THR A 134 -4.23 5.00 18.37
C THR A 134 -4.23 5.22 16.87
N LYS A 135 -4.00 6.45 16.42
CA LYS A 135 -3.92 6.77 14.99
C LYS A 135 -2.47 6.86 14.55
N ARG A 136 -2.20 6.34 13.35
CA ARG A 136 -0.88 6.44 12.70
C ARG A 136 -1.02 6.86 11.25
N GLY A 137 0.10 7.30 10.66
CA GLY A 137 0.12 7.77 9.30
C GLY A 137 -0.07 6.67 8.26
N LEU A 138 -0.61 7.07 7.14
CA LEU A 138 -0.71 6.29 5.91
C LEU A 138 0.20 6.91 4.87
N VAL A 139 0.57 6.16 3.84
CA VAL A 139 1.37 6.67 2.73
C VAL A 139 0.63 6.47 1.42
N GLU A 140 0.47 7.55 0.68
CA GLU A 140 0.01 7.50 -0.71
C GLU A 140 1.23 7.50 -1.61
N VAL A 141 1.35 6.44 -2.44
CA VAL A 141 2.48 6.28 -3.35
C VAL A 141 2.06 6.70 -4.75
N ARG A 142 2.80 7.63 -5.34
CA ARG A 142 2.63 8.02 -6.73
C ARG A 142 3.45 7.08 -7.61
N LEU A 143 2.77 6.33 -8.44
CA LEU A 143 3.37 5.36 -9.36
C LEU A 143 4.04 6.01 -10.58
#